data_8292d4bbd2d56194f45130d8fa19f986
#
_entry.id   8292d4bbd2d56194f45130d8fa19f986
#
_cell.length_a   1.000
_cell.length_b   1.000
_cell.length_c   1.000
_cell.angle_alpha   90.00
_cell.angle_beta   90.00
_cell.angle_gamma   90.00
#
_symmetry.space_group_name_H-M   'P 1'
#
loop_
_entity.id
_entity.type
_entity.pdbx_description
1 polymer ?
#
loop_
_entity_poly.entity_id
_entity_poly.type
_entity_poly.pdbx_seq_one_letter_code
_entity_poly.pdbx_strand_id
1 'polypeptide(L)'
;TYGEDPYLTSQMGLAVVKGLQGDGTGKYDKTHACAKHYAVHSGPEWNRHSFDSKNISQRDLWETYLPAFKALVKEGKVKEVMCAYNREPCCSNKQLLIRILREDWGYDDIVVSDCGAIGDFYYPNHHETHPTAAAASADAVVSGTDLECGGSYSSLNEAVQKGLISEEKINESVFRLLR
;
A
#
# COMPACT_ATOMS: atom_id res chain seq x y z
N THR A 1 16.00 4.02 -3.48
CA THR A 1 15.77 3.76 -4.92
C THR A 1 17.04 3.28 -5.59
N TYR A 2 16.89 2.54 -6.69
CA TYR A 2 18.00 2.01 -7.50
C TYR A 2 18.18 2.80 -8.80
N GLY A 3 17.64 4.00 -8.88
CA GLY A 3 17.69 4.88 -10.04
C GLY A 3 16.33 5.03 -10.74
N GLU A 4 16.37 5.62 -11.91
CA GLU A 4 15.18 5.98 -12.71
C GLU A 4 14.77 4.90 -13.71
N ASP A 5 15.65 3.93 -13.99
CA ASP A 5 15.36 2.82 -14.90
C ASP A 5 14.48 1.77 -14.22
N PRO A 6 13.24 1.55 -14.69
CA PRO A 6 12.33 0.56 -14.12
C PRO A 6 12.85 -0.88 -14.22
N TYR A 7 13.61 -1.21 -15.25
CA TYR A 7 14.19 -2.54 -15.40
C TYR A 7 15.30 -2.78 -14.37
N LEU A 8 16.25 -1.86 -14.25
CA LEU A 8 17.30 -1.96 -13.23
C LEU A 8 16.69 -2.03 -11.82
N THR A 9 15.72 -1.18 -11.54
CA THR A 9 15.01 -1.18 -10.24
C THR A 9 14.32 -2.52 -9.99
N SER A 10 13.71 -3.12 -11.00
CA SER A 10 13.10 -4.45 -10.89
C SER A 10 14.14 -5.52 -10.56
N GLN A 11 15.26 -5.57 -11.27
CA GLN A 11 16.30 -6.59 -11.06
C GLN A 11 16.96 -6.47 -9.69
N MET A 12 17.31 -5.24 -9.28
CA MET A 12 17.88 -4.99 -7.96
C MET A 12 16.89 -5.30 -6.84
N GLY A 13 15.62 -4.90 -7.01
CA GLY A 13 14.56 -5.19 -6.07
C GLY A 13 14.31 -6.70 -5.90
N LEU A 14 14.28 -7.46 -7.01
CA LEU A 14 14.16 -8.92 -6.98
C LEU A 14 15.30 -9.57 -6.20
N ALA A 15 16.54 -9.11 -6.41
CA ALA A 15 17.70 -9.62 -5.66
C ALA A 15 17.57 -9.35 -4.16
N VAL A 16 17.12 -8.14 -3.78
CA VAL A 16 16.89 -7.77 -2.37
C VAL A 16 15.79 -8.61 -1.74
N VAL A 17 14.64 -8.78 -2.42
CA VAL A 17 13.53 -9.61 -1.91
C VAL A 17 14.00 -11.03 -1.66
N LYS A 18 14.69 -11.66 -2.63
CA LYS A 18 15.25 -13.01 -2.47
C LYS A 18 16.27 -13.10 -1.33
N GLY A 19 17.11 -12.08 -1.17
CA GLY A 19 18.10 -12.04 -0.09
C GLY A 19 17.46 -11.97 1.30
N LEU A 20 16.38 -11.17 1.44
CA LEU A 20 15.64 -10.99 2.69
C LEU A 20 14.73 -12.19 2.99
N GLN A 21 13.90 -12.61 2.04
CA GLN A 21 12.91 -13.68 2.27
C GLN A 21 13.51 -15.08 2.16
N GLY A 22 14.61 -15.23 1.44
CA GLY A 22 15.18 -16.53 1.08
C GLY A 22 14.74 -16.96 -0.32
N ASP A 23 15.11 -18.18 -0.69
CA ASP A 23 14.88 -18.78 -2.02
C ASP A 23 13.57 -19.58 -2.12
N GLY A 24 12.75 -19.56 -1.07
CA GLY A 24 11.47 -20.29 -1.02
C GLY A 24 11.63 -21.80 -0.79
N THR A 25 12.83 -22.30 -0.52
CA THR A 25 13.07 -23.74 -0.22
C THR A 25 12.81 -24.09 1.25
N GLY A 26 12.80 -23.10 2.13
CA GLY A 26 12.51 -23.25 3.55
C GLY A 26 11.02 -23.36 3.85
N LYS A 27 10.68 -23.93 5.00
CA LYS A 27 9.29 -23.96 5.52
C LYS A 27 8.77 -22.56 5.83
N TYR A 28 9.64 -21.63 6.19
CA TYR A 28 9.34 -20.26 6.55
C TYR A 28 10.28 -19.31 5.82
N ASP A 29 9.80 -18.12 5.53
CA ASP A 29 10.64 -17.02 5.06
C ASP A 29 11.63 -16.59 6.18
N LYS A 30 12.81 -16.10 5.81
CA LYS A 30 13.78 -15.58 6.80
C LYS A 30 13.27 -14.31 7.47
N THR A 31 12.70 -13.42 6.67
CA THR A 31 11.98 -12.21 7.05
C THR A 31 11.12 -11.78 5.88
N HIS A 32 10.14 -10.92 6.10
CA HIS A 32 9.37 -10.33 5.02
C HIS A 32 10.09 -9.11 4.44
N ALA A 33 10.07 -8.97 3.13
CA ALA A 33 10.47 -7.76 2.43
C ALA A 33 9.23 -6.91 2.14
N CYS A 34 9.38 -5.59 2.22
CA CYS A 34 8.33 -4.63 1.92
C CYS A 34 8.67 -3.82 0.67
N ALA A 35 7.84 -3.91 -0.36
CA ALA A 35 7.95 -3.08 -1.56
C ALA A 35 7.29 -1.72 -1.34
N LYS A 36 8.07 -0.62 -1.44
CA LYS A 36 7.57 0.72 -1.13
C LYS A 36 8.15 1.83 -1.99
N HIS A 37 7.41 2.91 -2.13
CA HIS A 37 6.05 3.18 -1.67
C HIS A 37 5.10 3.09 -2.86
N TYR A 38 4.10 2.26 -2.79
CA TYR A 38 3.16 1.94 -3.87
C TYR A 38 2.01 2.95 -3.90
N ALA A 39 1.86 3.77 -4.92
CA ALA A 39 2.71 4.03 -6.05
C ALA A 39 2.90 5.54 -6.21
N VAL A 40 3.87 5.94 -7.06
CA VAL A 40 4.10 7.35 -7.42
C VAL A 40 4.53 8.23 -6.23
N HIS A 41 5.28 7.70 -5.27
CA HIS A 41 5.86 8.49 -4.19
C HIS A 41 7.14 9.20 -4.66
N SER A 42 6.98 10.27 -5.44
CA SER A 42 8.06 11.02 -6.08
C SER A 42 7.96 12.55 -5.88
N GLY A 43 7.08 12.99 -4.98
CA GLY A 43 6.96 14.39 -4.58
C GLY A 43 8.12 14.84 -3.69
N PRO A 44 8.32 16.17 -3.55
CA PRO A 44 9.32 16.69 -2.64
C PRO A 44 8.97 16.39 -1.18
N GLU A 45 9.97 16.10 -0.37
CA GLU A 45 9.80 15.66 1.02
C GLU A 45 9.00 16.64 1.89
N TRP A 46 9.13 17.93 1.65
CA TRP A 46 8.46 18.97 2.45
C TRP A 46 6.94 19.00 2.28
N ASN A 47 6.40 18.42 1.20
CA ASN A 47 4.94 18.37 0.97
C ASN A 47 4.38 16.94 0.81
N ARG A 48 5.10 15.92 1.26
CA ARG A 48 4.67 14.52 1.09
C ARG A 48 3.26 14.22 1.59
N HIS A 49 2.82 14.90 2.67
CA HIS A 49 1.49 14.76 3.27
C HIS A 49 0.36 15.50 2.55
N SER A 50 0.69 16.28 1.53
CA SER A 50 -0.28 17.04 0.71
C SER A 50 -0.05 16.91 -0.80
N PHE A 51 0.99 16.17 -1.20
CA PHE A 51 1.35 15.97 -2.61
C PHE A 51 0.21 15.31 -3.40
N ASP A 52 -0.14 15.92 -4.54
CA ASP A 52 -1.19 15.46 -5.42
C ASP A 52 -0.61 14.89 -6.72
N SER A 53 -0.89 13.61 -7.00
CA SER A 53 -0.41 12.88 -8.18
C SER A 53 -1.39 12.89 -9.38
N LYS A 54 -2.39 13.78 -9.38
CA LYS A 54 -3.44 13.85 -10.43
C LYS A 54 -2.94 13.94 -11.87
N ASN A 55 -1.74 14.47 -12.06
CA ASN A 55 -1.21 14.73 -13.40
C ASN A 55 -0.35 13.58 -13.95
N ILE A 56 -0.31 12.44 -13.28
CA ILE A 56 0.41 11.27 -13.77
C ILE A 56 -0.38 10.65 -14.93
N SER A 57 0.26 10.57 -16.09
CA SER A 57 -0.37 9.92 -17.25
C SER A 57 -0.48 8.42 -17.03
N GLN A 58 -1.46 7.79 -17.67
CA GLN A 58 -1.58 6.31 -17.64
C GLN A 58 -0.30 5.65 -18.21
N ARG A 59 0.31 6.27 -19.21
CA ARG A 59 1.56 5.78 -19.76
C ARG A 59 2.68 5.78 -18.73
N ASP A 60 2.88 6.90 -18.02
CA ASP A 60 3.92 7.00 -16.99
C ASP A 60 3.66 6.03 -15.85
N LEU A 61 2.40 5.90 -15.43
CA LEU A 61 2.03 4.92 -14.41
C LEU A 61 2.44 3.50 -14.79
N TRP A 62 2.08 3.06 -16.02
CA TRP A 62 2.30 1.69 -16.45
C TRP A 62 3.71 1.40 -16.97
N GLU A 63 4.41 2.39 -17.51
CA GLU A 63 5.75 2.20 -18.10
C GLU A 63 6.88 2.56 -17.12
N THR A 64 6.61 3.40 -16.10
CA THR A 64 7.64 3.89 -15.18
C THR A 64 7.40 3.47 -13.73
N TYR A 65 6.22 3.75 -13.17
CA TYR A 65 5.98 3.59 -11.73
C TYR A 65 5.60 2.16 -11.30
N LEU A 66 4.82 1.45 -12.09
CA LEU A 66 4.32 0.12 -11.73
C LEU A 66 5.24 -1.06 -12.07
N PRO A 67 6.16 -1.02 -13.07
CA PRO A 67 6.88 -2.21 -13.50
C PRO A 67 7.69 -2.89 -12.41
N ALA A 68 8.41 -2.13 -11.58
CA ALA A 68 9.20 -2.69 -10.49
C ALA A 68 8.30 -3.38 -9.45
N PHE A 69 7.20 -2.76 -9.04
CA PHE A 69 6.24 -3.41 -8.12
C PHE A 69 5.65 -4.68 -8.70
N LYS A 70 5.30 -4.67 -9.99
CA LYS A 70 4.80 -5.86 -10.70
C LYS A 70 5.82 -7.00 -10.66
N ALA A 71 7.08 -6.72 -10.93
CA ALA A 71 8.15 -7.71 -10.85
C ALA A 71 8.31 -8.27 -9.44
N LEU A 72 8.34 -7.41 -8.42
CA LEU A 72 8.45 -7.83 -7.01
C LEU A 72 7.28 -8.72 -6.56
N VAL A 73 6.07 -8.42 -7.02
CA VAL A 73 4.87 -9.22 -6.73
C VAL A 73 4.88 -10.54 -7.50
N LYS A 74 5.03 -10.47 -8.84
CA LYS A 74 4.85 -11.65 -9.72
C LYS A 74 6.01 -12.63 -9.63
N GLU A 75 7.24 -12.13 -9.58
CA GLU A 75 8.47 -12.92 -9.65
C GLU A 75 9.15 -13.03 -8.28
N GLY A 76 9.21 -11.91 -7.53
CA GLY A 76 9.84 -11.86 -6.21
C GLY A 76 8.99 -12.46 -5.09
N LYS A 77 7.67 -12.56 -5.28
CA LYS A 77 6.72 -13.00 -4.24
C LYS A 77 6.87 -12.21 -2.95
N VAL A 78 7.05 -10.89 -3.09
CA VAL A 78 7.21 -9.98 -1.95
C VAL A 78 6.02 -10.09 -1.00
N LYS A 79 6.30 -10.14 0.31
CA LYS A 79 5.30 -10.41 1.36
C LYS A 79 4.58 -9.17 1.88
N GLU A 80 5.18 -8.00 1.69
CA GLU A 80 4.55 -6.73 2.04
C GLU A 80 4.62 -5.72 0.91
N VAL A 81 3.56 -4.93 0.78
CA VAL A 81 3.52 -3.74 -0.06
C VAL A 81 3.05 -2.57 0.80
N MET A 82 3.82 -1.48 0.81
CA MET A 82 3.46 -0.27 1.53
C MET A 82 2.84 0.75 0.59
N CYS A 83 1.59 1.17 0.85
CA CYS A 83 0.94 2.22 0.08
C CYS A 83 1.46 3.61 0.46
N ALA A 84 1.54 4.50 -0.52
CA ALA A 84 2.15 5.81 -0.39
C ALA A 84 1.20 6.89 0.16
N TYR A 85 1.79 8.04 0.55
CA TYR A 85 1.06 9.20 1.09
C TYR A 85 0.19 9.95 0.09
N ASN A 86 0.45 9.87 -1.19
CA ASN A 86 -0.09 10.77 -2.22
C ASN A 86 -1.59 11.03 -2.09
N ARG A 87 -2.02 12.25 -2.42
CA ARG A 87 -3.44 12.60 -2.61
C ARG A 87 -4.02 11.81 -3.79
N GLU A 88 -5.29 11.54 -3.82
CA GLU A 88 -5.95 10.32 -4.27
C GLU A 88 -5.34 9.17 -3.48
N PRO A 89 -5.64 9.11 -2.17
CA PRO A 89 -4.78 8.42 -1.22
C PRO A 89 -4.51 7.00 -1.69
N CYS A 90 -3.23 6.70 -1.95
CA CYS A 90 -2.87 5.37 -2.45
C CYS A 90 -3.39 4.27 -1.52
N CYS A 91 -3.47 4.55 -0.21
CA CYS A 91 -3.97 3.62 0.80
C CYS A 91 -5.50 3.46 0.81
N SER A 92 -6.26 4.24 0.02
CA SER A 92 -7.69 4.03 -0.24
C SER A 92 -8.01 3.96 -1.74
N ASN A 93 -7.01 3.77 -2.58
CA ASN A 93 -7.19 3.68 -4.02
C ASN A 93 -7.52 2.24 -4.46
N LYS A 94 -8.81 1.96 -4.67
CA LYS A 94 -9.29 0.63 -5.10
C LYS A 94 -8.72 0.20 -6.44
N GLN A 95 -8.45 1.14 -7.35
CA GLN A 95 -7.85 0.81 -8.64
C GLN A 95 -6.43 0.27 -8.45
N LEU A 96 -5.63 0.89 -7.59
CA LEU A 96 -4.27 0.43 -7.29
C LEU A 96 -4.27 -0.85 -6.46
N LEU A 97 -4.99 -0.87 -5.32
CA LEU A 97 -4.86 -1.93 -4.33
C LEU A 97 -5.71 -3.16 -4.65
N ILE A 98 -6.96 -2.98 -5.13
CA ILE A 98 -7.82 -4.11 -5.45
C ILE A 98 -7.60 -4.54 -6.90
N ARG A 99 -7.85 -3.63 -7.87
CA ARG A 99 -7.86 -4.02 -9.28
C ARG A 99 -6.47 -4.43 -9.76
N ILE A 100 -5.46 -3.57 -9.63
CA ILE A 100 -4.13 -3.83 -10.18
C ILE A 100 -3.36 -4.82 -9.30
N LEU A 101 -3.22 -4.51 -7.99
CA LEU A 101 -2.36 -5.29 -7.11
C LEU A 101 -2.94 -6.69 -6.85
N ARG A 102 -4.22 -6.77 -6.38
CA ARG A 102 -4.80 -8.05 -5.97
C ARG A 102 -5.36 -8.85 -7.14
N GLU A 103 -6.19 -8.25 -8.01
CA GLU A 103 -6.85 -9.00 -9.09
C GLU A 103 -5.91 -9.25 -10.27
N ASP A 104 -5.31 -8.20 -10.87
CA ASP A 104 -4.49 -8.36 -12.08
C ASP A 104 -3.13 -9.03 -11.80
N TRP A 105 -2.51 -8.75 -10.63
CA TRP A 105 -1.22 -9.34 -10.28
C TRP A 105 -1.33 -10.55 -9.36
N GLY A 106 -2.47 -10.81 -8.75
CA GLY A 106 -2.73 -11.95 -7.87
C GLY A 106 -2.03 -11.82 -6.52
N TYR A 107 -1.89 -10.61 -5.98
CA TYR A 107 -1.28 -10.37 -4.68
C TYR A 107 -2.26 -10.67 -3.55
N ASP A 108 -1.89 -11.57 -2.67
CA ASP A 108 -2.74 -12.01 -1.55
C ASP A 108 -2.06 -11.87 -0.17
N ASP A 109 -0.92 -11.21 -0.12
CA ASP A 109 -0.21 -10.91 1.11
C ASP A 109 -0.57 -9.50 1.65
N ILE A 110 0.22 -8.98 2.59
CA ILE A 110 -0.11 -7.81 3.40
C ILE A 110 0.09 -6.49 2.63
N VAL A 111 -0.89 -5.61 2.72
CA VAL A 111 -0.73 -4.19 2.38
C VAL A 111 -0.69 -3.39 3.67
N VAL A 112 0.41 -2.70 3.92
CA VAL A 112 0.61 -1.79 5.06
C VAL A 112 0.55 -0.34 4.59
N SER A 113 0.02 0.57 5.41
CA SER A 113 0.11 2.00 5.11
C SER A 113 1.51 2.54 5.39
N ASP A 114 1.93 3.58 4.67
CA ASP A 114 3.02 4.42 5.16
C ASP A 114 2.64 5.07 6.49
N CYS A 115 3.65 5.41 7.31
CA CYS A 115 3.41 5.82 8.70
C CYS A 115 2.65 7.15 8.77
N GLY A 116 1.44 7.09 9.32
CA GLY A 116 0.53 8.24 9.41
C GLY A 116 -0.28 8.53 8.15
N ALA A 117 -0.12 7.77 7.06
CA ALA A 117 -0.78 8.05 5.78
C ALA A 117 -2.32 8.03 5.85
N ILE A 118 -2.91 7.21 6.73
CA ILE A 118 -4.36 7.23 6.95
C ILE A 118 -4.79 8.51 7.67
N GLY A 119 -3.92 9.06 8.54
CA GLY A 119 -4.14 10.35 9.18
C GLY A 119 -4.26 11.51 8.20
N ASP A 120 -3.52 11.44 7.09
CA ASP A 120 -3.55 12.46 6.04
C ASP A 120 -4.93 12.60 5.37
N PHE A 121 -5.78 11.58 5.43
CA PHE A 121 -7.13 11.64 4.86
C PHE A 121 -8.04 12.63 5.60
N TYR A 122 -7.80 12.88 6.89
CA TYR A 122 -8.71 13.69 7.71
C TYR A 122 -8.02 14.80 8.53
N TYR A 123 -6.68 14.83 8.59
CA TYR A 123 -5.99 15.91 9.30
C TYR A 123 -6.08 17.22 8.52
N PRO A 124 -6.26 18.38 9.25
CA PRO A 124 -6.24 19.70 8.63
C PRO A 124 -4.93 19.98 7.90
N ASN A 125 -5.01 20.65 6.75
CA ASN A 125 -3.88 20.99 5.87
C ASN A 125 -3.17 19.78 5.22
N HIS A 126 -3.74 18.57 5.33
CA HIS A 126 -3.34 17.38 4.60
C HIS A 126 -4.26 17.16 3.38
N HIS A 127 -4.72 15.93 3.14
CA HIS A 127 -5.59 15.66 1.98
C HIS A 127 -7.05 16.05 2.20
N GLU A 128 -7.54 15.99 3.44
CA GLU A 128 -8.90 16.36 3.84
C GLU A 128 -10.00 15.69 2.98
N THR A 129 -9.78 14.41 2.63
CA THR A 129 -10.71 13.62 1.81
C THR A 129 -11.82 12.99 2.65
N HIS A 130 -11.63 12.87 3.96
CA HIS A 130 -12.55 12.22 4.89
C HIS A 130 -12.84 13.12 6.09
N PRO A 131 -14.08 13.09 6.63
CA PRO A 131 -14.46 13.97 7.74
C PRO A 131 -13.95 13.48 9.11
N THR A 132 -13.62 12.20 9.26
CA THR A 132 -13.25 11.61 10.56
C THR A 132 -12.25 10.46 10.39
N ALA A 133 -11.52 10.15 11.48
CA ALA A 133 -10.65 8.99 11.55
C ALA A 133 -11.39 7.66 11.28
N ALA A 134 -12.63 7.52 11.78
CA ALA A 134 -13.44 6.33 11.54
C ALA A 134 -13.78 6.14 10.06
N ALA A 135 -14.16 7.22 9.35
CA ALA A 135 -14.43 7.16 7.91
C ALA A 135 -13.16 6.86 7.11
N ALA A 136 -12.04 7.51 7.45
CA ALA A 136 -10.75 7.27 6.82
C ALA A 136 -10.27 5.82 6.99
N SER A 137 -10.34 5.30 8.21
CA SER A 137 -9.95 3.92 8.53
C SER A 137 -10.82 2.89 7.82
N ALA A 138 -12.14 3.10 7.80
CA ALA A 138 -13.07 2.22 7.09
C ALA A 138 -12.77 2.17 5.59
N ASP A 139 -12.56 3.33 4.95
CA ASP A 139 -12.26 3.38 3.51
C ASP A 139 -10.91 2.76 3.18
N ALA A 140 -9.88 2.96 4.01
CA ALA A 140 -8.58 2.33 3.83
C ALA A 140 -8.68 0.79 3.86
N VAL A 141 -9.37 0.20 4.86
CA VAL A 141 -9.56 -1.27 4.94
C VAL A 141 -10.40 -1.79 3.77
N VAL A 142 -11.52 -1.13 3.44
CA VAL A 142 -12.39 -1.54 2.32
C VAL A 142 -11.65 -1.45 0.98
N SER A 143 -10.70 -0.52 0.88
CA SER A 143 -9.87 -0.34 -0.31
C SER A 143 -8.65 -1.25 -0.38
N GLY A 144 -8.40 -2.07 0.65
CA GLY A 144 -7.40 -3.14 0.61
C GLY A 144 -6.14 -2.92 1.44
N THR A 145 -6.08 -1.89 2.30
CA THR A 145 -5.00 -1.68 3.27
C THR A 145 -5.27 -2.49 4.53
N ASP A 146 -4.44 -3.49 4.79
CA ASP A 146 -4.66 -4.46 5.86
C ASP A 146 -4.13 -3.99 7.22
N LEU A 147 -2.99 -3.30 7.23
CA LEU A 147 -2.28 -2.86 8.43
C LEU A 147 -1.98 -1.38 8.36
N GLU A 148 -2.08 -0.69 9.47
CA GLU A 148 -1.69 0.71 9.58
C GLU A 148 -0.38 0.87 10.35
N CYS A 149 0.56 1.63 9.78
CA CYS A 149 1.64 2.26 10.54
C CYS A 149 1.14 3.61 11.06
N GLY A 150 0.49 3.63 12.24
CA GLY A 150 -0.11 4.84 12.80
C GLY A 150 -1.09 4.54 13.91
N GLY A 151 -2.06 5.43 14.11
CA GLY A 151 -3.05 5.32 15.18
C GLY A 151 -4.51 5.41 14.72
N SER A 152 -4.78 5.62 13.41
CA SER A 152 -6.15 5.85 12.91
C SER A 152 -7.02 4.60 13.03
N TYR A 153 -6.43 3.40 12.86
CA TYR A 153 -7.16 2.13 12.98
C TYR A 153 -7.70 1.85 14.39
N SER A 154 -7.27 2.59 15.43
CA SER A 154 -7.96 2.59 16.71
C SER A 154 -9.44 3.01 16.60
N SER A 155 -9.81 3.75 15.53
CA SER A 155 -11.18 4.17 15.23
C SER A 155 -12.02 3.13 14.47
N LEU A 156 -11.49 1.94 14.14
CA LEU A 156 -12.24 0.89 13.43
C LEU A 156 -13.43 0.38 14.25
N ASN A 157 -13.32 0.33 15.58
CA ASN A 157 -14.45 -0.03 16.44
C ASN A 157 -15.62 0.97 16.29
N GLU A 158 -15.31 2.27 16.27
CA GLU A 158 -16.30 3.32 15.99
C GLU A 158 -16.88 3.19 14.58
N ALA A 159 -16.04 2.86 13.60
CA ALA A 159 -16.49 2.67 12.21
C ALA A 159 -17.49 1.53 12.08
N VAL A 160 -17.28 0.41 12.77
CA VAL A 160 -18.22 -0.73 12.81
C VAL A 160 -19.53 -0.30 13.50
N GLN A 161 -19.47 0.37 14.65
CA GLN A 161 -20.66 0.83 15.36
C GLN A 161 -21.52 1.81 14.54
N LYS A 162 -20.88 2.60 13.68
CA LYS A 162 -21.54 3.53 12.75
C LYS A 162 -21.98 2.88 11.43
N GLY A 163 -21.71 1.59 11.22
CA GLY A 163 -22.05 0.88 9.98
C GLY A 163 -21.23 1.30 8.76
N LEU A 164 -20.05 1.91 8.96
CA LEU A 164 -19.16 2.33 7.88
C LEU A 164 -18.36 1.17 7.29
N ILE A 165 -18.16 0.11 8.08
CA ILE A 165 -17.48 -1.12 7.69
C ILE A 165 -18.05 -2.29 8.50
N SER A 166 -18.04 -3.50 7.93
CA SER A 166 -18.41 -4.71 8.68
C SER A 166 -17.20 -5.37 9.34
N GLU A 167 -17.45 -6.16 10.40
CA GLU A 167 -16.39 -6.96 11.05
C GLU A 167 -15.79 -7.99 10.09
N GLU A 168 -16.59 -8.57 9.18
CA GLU A 168 -16.10 -9.53 8.18
C GLU A 168 -15.01 -8.91 7.32
N LYS A 169 -15.15 -7.62 6.96
CA LYS A 169 -14.16 -6.94 6.14
C LYS A 169 -12.84 -6.70 6.89
N ILE A 170 -12.92 -6.43 8.17
CA ILE A 170 -11.73 -6.34 9.04
C ILE A 170 -11.09 -7.72 9.20
N ASN A 171 -11.90 -8.79 9.35
CA ASN A 171 -11.42 -10.15 9.48
C ASN A 171 -10.64 -10.64 8.25
N GLU A 172 -10.98 -10.18 7.04
CA GLU A 172 -10.17 -10.47 5.84
C GLU A 172 -8.72 -9.97 6.00
N SER A 173 -8.52 -8.76 6.54
CA SER A 173 -7.20 -8.18 6.79
C SER A 173 -6.47 -8.92 7.92
N VAL A 174 -7.17 -9.24 9.01
CA VAL A 174 -6.60 -10.04 10.11
C VAL A 174 -6.17 -11.42 9.63
N PHE A 175 -6.95 -12.05 8.76
CA PHE A 175 -6.59 -13.35 8.18
C PHE A 175 -5.27 -13.28 7.38
N ARG A 176 -5.05 -12.21 6.60
CA ARG A 176 -3.79 -12.04 5.87
C ARG A 176 -2.60 -11.82 6.80
N LEU A 177 -2.82 -11.13 7.93
CA LEU A 177 -1.77 -10.88 8.94
C LEU A 177 -1.36 -12.12 9.73
N LEU A 178 -2.27 -13.08 9.92
CA LEU A 178 -2.05 -14.28 10.73
C LEU A 178 -1.64 -15.52 9.92
N ARG A 179 -1.64 -15.43 8.64
CA ARG A 179 -1.29 -16.50 7.69
C ARG A 179 0.20 -16.56 7.42
#